data_10549c1666f37bb21deed8f8f7da1fab
#
_entry.id   10549c1666f37bb21deed8f8f7da1fab
#
_cell.length_a   1.000
_cell.length_b   1.000
_cell.length_c   1.000
_cell.angle_alpha   90.00
_cell.angle_beta   90.00
_cell.angle_gamma   90.00
#
_symmetry.space_group_name_H-M   'P 1'
#
loop_
_entity.id
_entity.type
_entity.pdbx_description
1 polymer ?
#
loop_
_entity_poly.entity_id
_entity_poly.type
_entity_poly.pdbx_seq_one_letter_code
_entity_poly.pdbx_strand_id
1 'polypeptide(L)'
;MKERVYILATVRKPSLIDAATLVFRTLRVGFPTAAVTVQTNWFAPGSHHAMAEACRQVDARLEEPGFITQHDRWIARLLETAHEPFWLCDTDVVFFGSMENLGIEGEPYMVGEYQPAFLEEFTRTIHVERLHTCLLWMDPVRLRDRVREWHSRFPDPPAVQAMRVLVHQTYVPTPRGVLFYDSGAGLYHAVGGTRMPDNALERFEHLNAATYIDLIAPALADAPALAEVHRQVYENPSRAKGLRAGQAEYYRRRAPSETIH
;
A
#
# COMPACT_ATOMS: atom_id res chain seq x y z
N MET A 1 -14.74 -13.42 -13.51
CA MET A 1 -14.17 -12.13 -13.99
C MET A 1 -12.68 -12.18 -13.67
N LYS A 2 -11.81 -11.71 -14.55
CA LYS A 2 -10.36 -11.68 -14.31
C LYS A 2 -10.06 -10.58 -13.28
N GLU A 3 -9.39 -10.92 -12.17
CA GLU A 3 -8.98 -9.91 -11.18
C GLU A 3 -8.04 -8.88 -11.79
N ARG A 4 -8.00 -7.69 -11.21
CA ARG A 4 -7.13 -6.59 -11.63
C ARG A 4 -6.18 -6.23 -10.50
N VAL A 5 -4.93 -5.96 -10.85
CA VAL A 5 -3.91 -5.49 -9.89
C VAL A 5 -3.30 -4.22 -10.45
N TYR A 6 -3.26 -3.17 -9.62
CA TYR A 6 -2.59 -1.92 -9.94
C TYR A 6 -1.38 -1.72 -9.03
N ILE A 7 -0.26 -1.37 -9.63
CA ILE A 7 1.02 -1.12 -8.95
C ILE A 7 1.50 0.27 -9.34
N LEU A 8 1.81 1.11 -8.35
CA LEU A 8 2.49 2.39 -8.59
C LEU A 8 4.00 2.19 -8.35
N ALA A 9 4.78 2.22 -9.40
CA ALA A 9 6.21 2.02 -9.32
C ALA A 9 6.97 3.35 -9.34
N THR A 10 7.75 3.61 -8.29
CA THR A 10 8.58 4.82 -8.14
C THR A 10 10.05 4.41 -8.06
N VAL A 11 10.91 5.00 -8.92
CA VAL A 11 12.36 4.75 -8.94
C VAL A 11 13.10 6.07 -9.00
N ARG A 12 13.37 6.66 -7.84
CA ARG A 12 14.05 7.97 -7.76
C ARG A 12 15.55 7.89 -8.00
N LYS A 13 16.16 6.75 -7.74
CA LYS A 13 17.59 6.48 -7.96
C LYS A 13 17.76 5.14 -8.67
N PRO A 14 18.69 5.00 -9.63
CA PRO A 14 18.91 3.74 -10.34
C PRO A 14 19.22 2.56 -9.40
N SER A 15 19.86 2.82 -8.26
CA SER A 15 20.19 1.80 -7.25
C SER A 15 18.97 1.19 -6.54
N LEU A 16 17.78 1.78 -6.70
CA LEU A 16 16.53 1.31 -6.09
C LEU A 16 15.71 0.44 -7.05
N ILE A 17 16.20 0.16 -8.26
CA ILE A 17 15.44 -0.62 -9.24
C ILE A 17 15.10 -2.02 -8.72
N ASP A 18 15.99 -2.68 -8.02
CA ASP A 18 15.75 -4.01 -7.46
C ASP A 18 14.63 -3.98 -6.41
N ALA A 19 14.63 -2.98 -5.52
CA ALA A 19 13.55 -2.78 -4.56
C ALA A 19 12.21 -2.48 -5.25
N ALA A 20 12.22 -1.63 -6.29
CA ALA A 20 11.02 -1.26 -7.04
C ALA A 20 10.51 -2.35 -7.99
N THR A 21 11.29 -3.41 -8.22
CA THR A 21 10.90 -4.57 -9.06
C THR A 21 10.74 -5.85 -8.23
N LEU A 22 10.89 -5.77 -6.92
CA LEU A 22 10.86 -6.94 -6.04
C LEU A 22 9.56 -7.73 -6.16
N VAL A 23 8.41 -7.04 -6.21
CA VAL A 23 7.10 -7.66 -6.33
C VAL A 23 7.01 -8.60 -7.54
N PHE A 24 7.68 -8.27 -8.66
CA PHE A 24 7.62 -9.06 -9.88
C PHE A 24 8.29 -10.43 -9.75
N ARG A 25 9.20 -10.60 -8.76
CA ARG A 25 9.81 -11.90 -8.47
C ARG A 25 8.78 -12.96 -8.08
N THR A 26 7.68 -12.54 -7.48
CA THR A 26 6.64 -13.45 -6.93
C THR A 26 5.22 -13.07 -7.32
N LEU A 27 5.04 -12.05 -8.18
CA LEU A 27 3.72 -11.54 -8.53
C LEU A 27 2.76 -12.64 -9.03
N ARG A 28 3.24 -13.55 -9.86
CA ARG A 28 2.44 -14.65 -10.41
C ARG A 28 2.18 -15.80 -9.42
N VAL A 29 2.88 -15.81 -8.28
CA VAL A 29 2.49 -16.65 -7.12
C VAL A 29 1.27 -16.04 -6.44
N GLY A 30 1.27 -14.70 -6.24
CA GLY A 30 0.14 -13.99 -5.63
C GLY A 30 -1.07 -13.89 -6.54
N PHE A 31 -0.84 -13.59 -7.81
CA PHE A 31 -1.87 -13.31 -8.81
C PHE A 31 -1.62 -14.07 -10.11
N PRO A 32 -1.87 -15.39 -10.12
CA PRO A 32 -1.55 -16.24 -11.28
C PRO A 32 -2.30 -15.83 -12.55
N THR A 33 -3.54 -15.34 -12.43
CA THR A 33 -4.40 -15.04 -13.60
C THR A 33 -4.79 -13.58 -13.75
N ALA A 34 -4.50 -12.71 -12.78
CA ALA A 34 -4.92 -11.32 -12.78
C ALA A 34 -4.37 -10.51 -13.96
N ALA A 35 -5.15 -9.51 -14.39
CA ALA A 35 -4.65 -8.47 -15.26
C ALA A 35 -3.86 -7.45 -14.44
N VAL A 36 -2.57 -7.31 -14.70
CA VAL A 36 -1.69 -6.42 -13.94
C VAL A 36 -1.37 -5.17 -14.75
N THR A 37 -1.55 -4.01 -14.12
CA THR A 37 -1.14 -2.71 -14.67
C THR A 37 -0.15 -2.07 -13.72
N VAL A 38 1.02 -1.74 -14.24
CA VAL A 38 2.08 -1.02 -13.54
C VAL A 38 2.13 0.40 -14.07
N GLN A 39 1.90 1.38 -13.22
CA GLN A 39 2.02 2.78 -13.57
C GLN A 39 3.34 3.33 -13.07
N THR A 40 4.13 3.91 -13.96
CA THR A 40 5.39 4.55 -13.59
C THR A 40 5.14 5.89 -12.92
N ASN A 41 5.92 6.17 -11.89
CA ASN A 41 5.88 7.43 -11.16
C ASN A 41 7.30 7.83 -10.77
N TRP A 42 7.78 8.97 -11.23
CA TRP A 42 9.13 9.46 -10.98
C TRP A 42 10.23 8.42 -11.24
N PHE A 43 10.65 8.32 -12.50
CA PHE A 43 11.71 7.38 -12.89
C PHE A 43 13.03 8.07 -13.09
N ALA A 44 14.06 7.59 -12.42
CA ALA A 44 15.44 7.98 -12.69
C ALA A 44 15.86 7.56 -14.11
N PRO A 45 16.70 8.35 -14.80
CA PRO A 45 17.21 7.98 -16.11
C PRO A 45 17.79 6.56 -16.11
N GLY A 46 17.45 5.78 -17.13
CA GLY A 46 17.91 4.39 -17.29
C GLY A 46 17.07 3.32 -16.57
N SER A 47 16.18 3.69 -15.64
CA SER A 47 15.35 2.72 -14.92
C SER A 47 14.17 2.17 -15.74
N HIS A 48 13.73 2.87 -16.78
CA HIS A 48 12.59 2.46 -17.62
C HIS A 48 12.78 1.09 -18.28
N HIS A 49 13.98 0.83 -18.83
CA HIS A 49 14.25 -0.44 -19.50
C HIS A 49 14.13 -1.63 -18.53
N ALA A 50 14.72 -1.52 -17.35
CA ALA A 50 14.65 -2.57 -16.34
C ALA A 50 13.22 -2.81 -15.83
N MET A 51 12.44 -1.75 -15.65
CA MET A 51 11.03 -1.86 -15.28
C MET A 51 10.20 -2.51 -16.39
N ALA A 52 10.41 -2.11 -17.64
CA ALA A 52 9.73 -2.70 -18.80
C ALA A 52 10.07 -4.19 -18.96
N GLU A 53 11.31 -4.57 -18.69
CA GLU A 53 11.72 -5.98 -18.67
C GLU A 53 11.03 -6.76 -17.57
N ALA A 54 11.00 -6.22 -16.33
CA ALA A 54 10.33 -6.85 -15.21
C ALA A 54 8.83 -7.03 -15.49
N CYS A 55 8.16 -6.03 -16.07
CA CYS A 55 6.75 -6.12 -16.48
C CYS A 55 6.53 -7.22 -17.54
N ARG A 56 7.40 -7.31 -18.56
CA ARG A 56 7.31 -8.34 -19.61
C ARG A 56 7.41 -9.75 -19.04
N GLN A 57 8.32 -9.97 -18.08
CA GLN A 57 8.53 -11.29 -17.46
C GLN A 57 7.28 -11.81 -16.74
N VAL A 58 6.41 -10.92 -16.28
CA VAL A 58 5.17 -11.27 -15.57
C VAL A 58 3.90 -10.93 -16.34
N ASP A 59 3.99 -10.66 -17.62
CA ASP A 59 2.83 -10.27 -18.47
C ASP A 59 2.03 -9.13 -17.83
N ALA A 60 2.72 -8.08 -17.38
CA ALA A 60 2.12 -6.87 -16.84
C ALA A 60 2.16 -5.74 -17.88
N ARG A 61 1.07 -4.98 -17.95
CA ARG A 61 1.00 -3.77 -18.76
C ARG A 61 1.72 -2.62 -18.05
N LEU A 62 2.70 -2.02 -18.72
CA LEU A 62 3.38 -0.81 -18.25
C LEU A 62 2.66 0.43 -18.81
N GLU A 63 2.33 1.37 -17.95
CA GLU A 63 1.75 2.67 -18.29
C GLU A 63 2.65 3.80 -17.83
N GLU A 64 2.93 4.74 -18.72
CA GLU A 64 3.74 5.93 -18.46
C GLU A 64 2.85 7.18 -18.59
N PRO A 65 2.26 7.68 -17.49
CA PRO A 65 1.29 8.77 -17.58
C PRO A 65 1.91 10.14 -17.92
N GLY A 66 3.23 10.24 -17.96
CA GLY A 66 3.95 11.48 -18.26
C GLY A 66 3.90 12.55 -17.16
N PHE A 67 3.34 12.25 -16.00
CA PHE A 67 3.30 13.15 -14.84
C PHE A 67 3.58 12.40 -13.55
N ILE A 68 4.11 13.13 -12.57
CA ILE A 68 4.35 12.62 -11.21
C ILE A 68 3.07 12.80 -10.39
N THR A 69 2.70 11.75 -9.67
CA THR A 69 1.55 11.80 -8.75
C THR A 69 1.95 11.37 -7.34
N GLN A 70 1.24 11.86 -6.35
CA GLN A 70 1.34 11.36 -4.98
C GLN A 70 0.53 10.05 -4.88
N HIS A 71 0.96 9.14 -4.03
CA HIS A 71 0.34 7.82 -3.85
C HIS A 71 -1.15 7.92 -3.53
N ASP A 72 -1.53 8.78 -2.61
CA ASP A 72 -2.91 9.04 -2.23
C ASP A 72 -3.77 9.61 -3.37
N ARG A 73 -3.23 10.53 -4.16
CA ARG A 73 -3.91 11.08 -5.34
C ARG A 73 -4.12 10.02 -6.42
N TRP A 74 -3.16 9.13 -6.57
CA TRP A 74 -3.26 8.00 -7.49
C TRP A 74 -4.38 7.04 -7.06
N ILE A 75 -4.44 6.67 -5.77
CA ILE A 75 -5.51 5.84 -5.22
C ILE A 75 -6.87 6.51 -5.43
N ALA A 76 -7.00 7.80 -5.09
CA ALA A 76 -8.25 8.54 -5.26
C ALA A 76 -8.72 8.53 -6.72
N ARG A 77 -7.79 8.72 -7.68
CA ARG A 77 -8.10 8.65 -9.12
C ARG A 77 -8.58 7.27 -9.53
N LEU A 78 -7.95 6.19 -9.08
CA LEU A 78 -8.41 4.83 -9.35
C LEU A 78 -9.83 4.62 -8.81
N LEU A 79 -10.10 5.04 -7.57
CA LEU A 79 -11.42 4.95 -6.97
C LEU A 79 -12.49 5.79 -7.70
N GLU A 80 -12.10 6.92 -8.32
CA GLU A 80 -13.01 7.75 -9.13
C GLU A 80 -13.31 7.14 -10.50
N THR A 81 -12.34 6.47 -11.13
CA THR A 81 -12.41 6.08 -12.54
C THR A 81 -12.64 4.60 -12.79
N ALA A 82 -12.24 3.71 -11.87
CA ALA A 82 -12.46 2.29 -12.03
C ALA A 82 -13.94 1.92 -11.81
N HIS A 83 -14.39 0.88 -12.54
CA HIS A 83 -15.77 0.36 -12.48
C HIS A 83 -15.82 -1.10 -12.01
N GLU A 84 -14.67 -1.73 -11.84
CA GLU A 84 -14.54 -3.13 -11.41
C GLU A 84 -13.62 -3.19 -10.19
N PRO A 85 -13.83 -4.18 -9.31
CA PRO A 85 -12.95 -4.40 -8.17
C PRO A 85 -11.50 -4.63 -8.60
N PHE A 86 -10.57 -4.20 -7.75
CA PHE A 86 -9.15 -4.31 -8.01
C PHE A 86 -8.32 -4.42 -6.71
N TRP A 87 -7.10 -4.90 -6.88
CA TRP A 87 -6.06 -4.85 -5.87
C TRP A 87 -5.13 -3.66 -6.11
N LEU A 88 -4.79 -2.96 -5.05
CA LEU A 88 -3.55 -2.17 -4.97
C LEU A 88 -2.45 -3.08 -4.45
N CYS A 89 -1.25 -2.94 -5.01
CA CYS A 89 -0.09 -3.69 -4.54
C CYS A 89 1.16 -2.80 -4.61
N ASP A 90 1.91 -2.73 -3.53
CA ASP A 90 3.19 -2.03 -3.49
C ASP A 90 4.30 -2.87 -4.15
N THR A 91 5.38 -2.20 -4.55
CA THR A 91 6.48 -2.83 -5.27
C THR A 91 7.38 -3.71 -4.41
N ASP A 92 7.28 -3.58 -3.08
CA ASP A 92 8.07 -4.30 -2.08
C ASP A 92 7.28 -5.39 -1.34
N VAL A 93 6.23 -5.90 -1.99
CA VAL A 93 5.46 -7.07 -1.53
C VAL A 93 6.03 -8.35 -2.13
N VAL A 94 6.16 -9.39 -1.32
CA VAL A 94 6.60 -10.75 -1.72
C VAL A 94 5.48 -11.74 -1.44
N PHE A 95 5.11 -12.54 -2.43
CA PHE A 95 4.03 -13.52 -2.31
C PHE A 95 4.55 -14.95 -2.12
N PHE A 96 3.89 -15.72 -1.25
CA PHE A 96 4.12 -17.15 -0.97
C PHE A 96 2.91 -18.01 -1.31
N GLY A 97 1.78 -17.39 -1.63
CA GLY A 97 0.54 -18.04 -2.00
C GLY A 97 -0.40 -17.13 -2.74
N SER A 98 -1.43 -17.70 -3.39
CA SER A 98 -2.37 -16.94 -4.20
C SER A 98 -3.26 -16.05 -3.36
N MET A 99 -3.42 -14.80 -3.79
CA MET A 99 -4.36 -13.82 -3.27
C MET A 99 -5.70 -13.82 -4.03
N GLU A 100 -5.77 -14.55 -5.14
CA GLU A 100 -7.02 -14.70 -5.89
C GLU A 100 -8.01 -15.59 -5.12
N ASN A 101 -9.28 -15.25 -5.15
CA ASN A 101 -10.38 -16.03 -4.53
C ASN A 101 -10.19 -16.30 -3.03
N LEU A 102 -9.91 -15.28 -2.25
CA LEU A 102 -9.69 -15.40 -0.80
C LEU A 102 -10.89 -15.94 0.00
N GLY A 103 -12.06 -16.09 -0.62
CA GLY A 103 -13.25 -16.59 0.07
C GLY A 103 -13.74 -15.65 1.19
N ILE A 104 -13.57 -14.33 0.99
CA ILE A 104 -14.01 -13.33 1.96
C ILE A 104 -15.54 -13.35 2.01
N GLU A 105 -16.07 -13.67 3.17
CA GLU A 105 -17.50 -13.73 3.40
C GLU A 105 -18.17 -12.36 3.32
N GLY A 106 -19.44 -12.34 2.93
CA GLY A 106 -20.24 -11.13 2.80
C GLY A 106 -19.98 -10.37 1.50
N GLU A 107 -20.27 -9.09 1.53
CA GLU A 107 -20.10 -8.17 0.40
C GLU A 107 -19.08 -7.07 0.73
N PRO A 108 -17.78 -7.40 0.81
CA PRO A 108 -16.77 -6.42 1.17
C PRO A 108 -16.67 -5.34 0.08
N TYR A 109 -16.24 -4.15 0.47
CA TYR A 109 -15.92 -3.05 -0.44
C TYR A 109 -14.47 -2.59 -0.30
N MET A 110 -13.83 -2.95 0.81
CA MET A 110 -12.40 -2.73 1.06
C MET A 110 -11.87 -3.85 1.97
N VAL A 111 -10.78 -4.51 1.57
CA VAL A 111 -10.18 -5.62 2.32
C VAL A 111 -8.67 -5.46 2.34
N GLY A 112 -8.08 -5.43 3.52
CA GLY A 112 -6.64 -5.27 3.69
C GLY A 112 -6.12 -5.73 5.04
N GLU A 113 -4.81 -5.71 5.19
CA GLU A 113 -4.17 -5.92 6.47
C GLU A 113 -4.50 -4.79 7.43
N TYR A 114 -5.02 -5.12 8.60
CA TYR A 114 -5.26 -4.12 9.64
C TYR A 114 -3.96 -3.73 10.32
N GLN A 115 -3.64 -2.46 10.24
CA GLN A 115 -2.55 -1.84 10.97
C GLN A 115 -3.12 -1.04 12.14
N PRO A 116 -2.82 -1.43 13.41
CA PRO A 116 -3.26 -0.69 14.58
C PRO A 116 -2.58 0.68 14.63
N ALA A 117 -3.17 1.61 15.37
CA ALA A 117 -2.52 2.87 15.66
C ALA A 117 -1.19 2.64 16.39
N PHE A 118 -0.16 3.42 16.05
CA PHE A 118 1.13 3.33 16.71
C PHE A 118 1.81 4.71 16.82
N LEU A 119 2.66 4.86 17.84
CA LEU A 119 3.46 6.06 18.05
C LEU A 119 4.83 5.86 17.41
N GLU A 120 5.19 6.75 16.50
CA GLU A 120 6.56 6.91 16.05
C GLU A 120 7.30 7.85 17.03
N GLU A 121 8.12 7.28 17.90
CA GLU A 121 8.73 7.99 19.03
C GLU A 121 9.65 9.13 18.58
N PHE A 122 10.37 8.94 17.47
CA PHE A 122 11.36 9.90 16.98
C PHE A 122 10.69 11.20 16.50
N THR A 123 9.61 11.11 15.75
CA THR A 123 8.87 12.27 15.21
C THR A 123 7.73 12.72 16.11
N ARG A 124 7.40 11.95 17.15
CA ARG A 124 6.17 12.09 17.95
C ARG A 124 4.91 12.08 17.11
N THR A 125 4.94 11.31 16.03
CA THR A 125 3.81 11.14 15.12
C THR A 125 3.03 9.90 15.52
N ILE A 126 1.72 10.08 15.74
CA ILE A 126 0.79 9.00 16.00
C ILE A 126 0.16 8.61 14.67
N HIS A 127 0.57 7.47 14.13
CA HIS A 127 -0.08 6.90 12.96
C HIS A 127 -1.44 6.34 13.38
N VAL A 128 -2.52 6.81 12.77
CA VAL A 128 -3.86 6.30 13.08
C VAL A 128 -4.06 4.92 12.46
N GLU A 129 -4.94 4.13 13.07
CA GLU A 129 -5.26 2.80 12.56
C GLU A 129 -5.87 2.84 11.16
N ARG A 130 -5.60 1.79 10.37
CA ARG A 130 -6.08 1.71 8.97
C ARG A 130 -6.02 0.30 8.42
N LEU A 131 -6.56 0.11 7.21
CA LEU A 131 -6.13 -0.98 6.34
C LEU A 131 -4.90 -0.52 5.55
N HIS A 132 -3.85 -1.32 5.58
CA HIS A 132 -2.57 -0.98 4.96
C HIS A 132 -2.66 -1.03 3.43
N THR A 133 -2.16 0.01 2.77
CA THR A 133 -2.26 0.15 1.30
C THR A 133 -1.25 -0.69 0.53
N CYS A 134 -0.31 -1.38 1.21
CA CYS A 134 0.68 -2.22 0.55
C CYS A 134 0.06 -3.35 -0.27
N LEU A 135 -1.05 -3.90 0.22
CA LEU A 135 -1.87 -4.87 -0.48
C LEU A 135 -3.33 -4.69 -0.03
N LEU A 136 -4.13 -4.05 -0.88
CA LEU A 136 -5.48 -3.62 -0.55
C LEU A 136 -6.44 -3.94 -1.69
N TRP A 137 -7.44 -4.77 -1.43
CA TRP A 137 -8.53 -5.00 -2.37
C TRP A 137 -9.63 -3.96 -2.18
N MET A 138 -10.18 -3.45 -3.28
CA MET A 138 -11.24 -2.45 -3.26
C MET A 138 -12.29 -2.70 -4.35
N ASP A 139 -13.56 -2.50 -3.97
CA ASP A 139 -14.67 -2.33 -4.90
C ASP A 139 -14.98 -0.83 -5.03
N PRO A 140 -14.56 -0.19 -6.12
CA PRO A 140 -14.69 1.26 -6.26
C PRO A 140 -16.16 1.72 -6.39
N VAL A 141 -17.04 0.86 -6.88
CA VAL A 141 -18.48 1.20 -7.02
C VAL A 141 -19.11 1.27 -5.62
N ARG A 142 -18.94 0.22 -4.82
CA ARG A 142 -19.44 0.17 -3.45
C ARG A 142 -18.80 1.22 -2.54
N LEU A 143 -17.51 1.47 -2.70
CA LEU A 143 -16.83 2.52 -1.95
C LEU A 143 -17.40 3.91 -2.25
N ARG A 144 -17.66 4.22 -3.53
CA ARG A 144 -18.30 5.49 -3.88
C ARG A 144 -19.70 5.63 -3.26
N ASP A 145 -20.46 4.53 -3.16
CA ASP A 145 -21.77 4.52 -2.50
C ASP A 145 -21.64 4.79 -1.00
N ARG A 146 -20.69 4.14 -0.33
CA ARG A 146 -20.39 4.36 1.09
C ARG A 146 -19.93 5.79 1.39
N VAL A 147 -19.05 6.33 0.54
CA VAL A 147 -18.60 7.73 0.67
C VAL A 147 -19.76 8.71 0.48
N ARG A 148 -20.69 8.45 -0.45
CA ARG A 148 -21.90 9.26 -0.61
C ARG A 148 -22.81 9.21 0.63
N GLU A 149 -22.99 8.02 1.22
CA GLU A 149 -23.75 7.85 2.46
C GLU A 149 -23.08 8.60 3.62
N TRP A 150 -21.77 8.47 3.79
CA TRP A 150 -21.01 9.23 4.79
C TRP A 150 -21.16 10.73 4.56
N HIS A 151 -20.98 11.21 3.32
CA HIS A 151 -21.09 12.62 2.97
C HIS A 151 -22.49 13.19 3.24
N SER A 152 -23.54 12.41 3.13
CA SER A 152 -24.89 12.88 3.48
C SER A 152 -25.04 13.29 4.96
N ARG A 153 -24.19 12.75 5.84
CA ARG A 153 -24.12 13.08 7.27
C ARG A 153 -23.07 14.14 7.57
N PHE A 154 -22.04 14.23 6.73
CA PHE A 154 -20.92 15.16 6.86
C PHE A 154 -20.71 15.93 5.54
N PRO A 155 -21.51 16.97 5.27
CA PRO A 155 -21.55 17.63 3.96
C PRO A 155 -20.34 18.51 3.63
N ASP A 156 -19.42 18.69 4.54
CA ASP A 156 -18.13 19.34 4.35
C ASP A 156 -17.01 18.26 4.36
N PRO A 157 -16.21 18.11 3.36
CA PRO A 157 -16.03 18.90 2.13
C PRO A 157 -17.13 18.64 1.08
N PRO A 158 -17.17 19.44 -0.03
CA PRO A 158 -18.12 19.20 -1.11
C PRO A 158 -18.04 17.78 -1.67
N ALA A 159 -19.19 17.18 -2.04
CA ALA A 159 -19.30 15.77 -2.46
C ALA A 159 -18.30 15.36 -3.55
N VAL A 160 -18.04 16.25 -4.51
CA VAL A 160 -17.05 16.05 -5.59
C VAL A 160 -15.61 15.86 -5.09
N GLN A 161 -15.31 16.30 -3.88
CA GLN A 161 -13.98 16.22 -3.26
C GLN A 161 -13.91 15.17 -2.13
N ALA A 162 -15.06 14.65 -1.67
CA ALA A 162 -15.12 13.78 -0.49
C ALA A 162 -14.17 12.59 -0.60
N MET A 163 -14.17 11.87 -1.73
CA MET A 163 -13.26 10.74 -1.95
C MET A 163 -11.79 11.14 -1.84
N ARG A 164 -11.41 12.25 -2.44
CA ARG A 164 -10.01 12.74 -2.43
C ARG A 164 -9.57 13.11 -1.03
N VAL A 165 -10.41 13.81 -0.28
CA VAL A 165 -10.12 14.22 1.11
C VAL A 165 -9.95 13.02 2.01
N LEU A 166 -10.82 12.00 1.89
CA LEU A 166 -10.76 10.79 2.72
C LEU A 166 -9.55 9.90 2.41
N VAL A 167 -9.07 9.90 1.17
CA VAL A 167 -7.89 9.12 0.77
C VAL A 167 -6.59 9.88 1.05
N HIS A 168 -6.64 11.22 1.10
CA HIS A 168 -5.45 12.06 1.19
C HIS A 168 -4.71 11.90 2.52
N GLN A 169 -3.38 11.95 2.45
CA GLN A 169 -2.53 12.01 3.64
C GLN A 169 -2.74 13.33 4.38
N THR A 170 -2.98 13.26 5.68
CA THR A 170 -3.28 14.43 6.49
C THR A 170 -2.56 14.39 7.83
N TYR A 171 -2.00 15.53 8.24
CA TYR A 171 -1.38 15.74 9.54
C TYR A 171 -2.28 16.64 10.40
N VAL A 172 -2.69 16.15 11.55
CA VAL A 172 -3.56 16.89 12.48
C VAL A 172 -2.80 17.15 13.78
N PRO A 173 -2.38 18.42 14.05
CA PRO A 173 -1.73 18.76 15.32
C PRO A 173 -2.68 18.53 16.51
N THR A 174 -2.16 17.92 17.58
CA THR A 174 -2.86 17.75 18.85
C THR A 174 -1.96 18.16 20.02
N PRO A 175 -2.49 18.37 21.23
CA PRO A 175 -1.67 18.62 22.41
C PRO A 175 -0.70 17.48 22.77
N ARG A 176 -0.94 16.26 22.28
CA ARG A 176 -0.12 15.06 22.56
C ARG A 176 0.88 14.73 21.44
N GLY A 177 0.84 15.44 20.32
CA GLY A 177 1.69 15.20 19.15
C GLY A 177 0.91 15.41 17.85
N VAL A 178 1.37 14.82 16.78
CA VAL A 178 0.73 14.94 15.47
C VAL A 178 0.04 13.60 15.12
N LEU A 179 -1.27 13.65 14.85
CA LEU A 179 -1.95 12.50 14.24
C LEU A 179 -1.65 12.49 12.75
N PHE A 180 -1.19 11.36 12.25
CA PHE A 180 -0.94 11.14 10.83
C PHE A 180 -1.94 10.15 10.26
N TYR A 181 -2.81 10.66 9.41
CA TYR A 181 -3.69 9.88 8.55
C TYR A 181 -2.92 9.59 7.26
N ASP A 182 -2.37 8.40 7.14
CA ASP A 182 -1.70 7.96 5.92
C ASP A 182 -2.71 7.66 4.80
N SER A 183 -2.24 7.40 3.58
CA SER A 183 -3.09 7.14 2.41
C SER A 183 -4.22 6.15 2.71
N GLY A 184 -5.46 6.59 2.55
CA GLY A 184 -6.65 5.78 2.81
C GLY A 184 -7.07 5.61 4.27
N ALA A 185 -6.31 6.11 5.26
CA ALA A 185 -6.69 6.03 6.66
C ALA A 185 -8.01 6.77 6.93
N GLY A 186 -8.15 7.99 6.41
CA GLY A 186 -9.40 8.75 6.51
C GLY A 186 -10.59 8.02 5.88
N LEU A 187 -10.38 7.33 4.75
CA LEU A 187 -11.40 6.51 4.12
C LEU A 187 -11.82 5.35 5.04
N TYR A 188 -10.86 4.63 5.62
CA TYR A 188 -11.15 3.56 6.58
C TYR A 188 -11.96 4.07 7.79
N HIS A 189 -11.58 5.21 8.36
CA HIS A 189 -12.32 5.81 9.48
C HIS A 189 -13.73 6.28 9.11
N ALA A 190 -13.93 6.78 7.90
CA ALA A 190 -15.21 7.29 7.44
C ALA A 190 -16.22 6.17 7.11
N VAL A 191 -15.77 5.12 6.44
CA VAL A 191 -16.65 4.09 5.86
C VAL A 191 -16.37 2.68 6.37
N GLY A 192 -15.27 2.46 7.07
CA GLY A 192 -14.86 1.13 7.55
C GLY A 192 -14.18 0.30 6.46
N GLY A 193 -14.02 -0.98 6.75
CA GLY A 193 -13.44 -1.98 5.84
C GLY A 193 -13.33 -3.33 6.53
N THR A 194 -13.02 -4.37 5.77
CA THR A 194 -12.89 -5.74 6.25
C THR A 194 -11.40 -6.08 6.45
N ARG A 195 -11.06 -6.62 7.60
CA ARG A 195 -9.71 -7.13 7.83
C ARG A 195 -9.46 -8.36 6.97
N MET A 196 -8.27 -8.43 6.38
CA MET A 196 -7.85 -9.61 5.66
C MET A 196 -7.75 -10.79 6.62
N PRO A 197 -8.25 -11.99 6.26
CA PRO A 197 -8.18 -13.16 7.14
C PRO A 197 -6.73 -13.63 7.33
N ASP A 198 -6.43 -14.24 8.48
CA ASP A 198 -5.07 -14.64 8.87
C ASP A 198 -4.41 -15.57 7.85
N ASN A 199 -5.16 -16.51 7.29
CA ASN A 199 -4.66 -17.42 6.26
C ASN A 199 -4.27 -16.70 4.94
N ALA A 200 -4.79 -15.51 4.68
CA ALA A 200 -4.36 -14.67 3.58
C ALA A 200 -3.12 -13.85 3.95
N LEU A 201 -3.02 -13.40 5.21
CA LEU A 201 -1.85 -12.69 5.72
C LEU A 201 -0.58 -13.56 5.68
N GLU A 202 -0.69 -14.88 5.79
CA GLU A 202 0.45 -15.80 5.66
C GLU A 202 0.96 -15.96 4.23
N ARG A 203 0.22 -15.45 3.23
CA ARG A 203 0.53 -15.63 1.81
C ARG A 203 1.42 -14.54 1.24
N PHE A 204 1.73 -13.51 1.98
CA PHE A 204 2.61 -12.43 1.54
C PHE A 204 3.37 -11.79 2.69
N GLU A 205 4.45 -11.11 2.35
CA GLU A 205 5.20 -10.22 3.23
C GLU A 205 5.35 -8.87 2.57
N HIS A 206 5.32 -7.80 3.37
CA HIS A 206 5.62 -6.44 2.94
C HIS A 206 6.89 -5.95 3.62
N LEU A 207 7.87 -5.50 2.86
CA LEU A 207 9.20 -5.18 3.37
C LEU A 207 9.37 -3.74 3.87
N ASN A 208 8.36 -2.89 3.69
CA ASN A 208 8.34 -1.47 4.14
C ASN A 208 9.50 -0.62 3.64
N ALA A 209 9.90 -0.74 2.37
CA ALA A 209 11.24 -0.31 2.21
C ALA A 209 11.63 0.54 1.03
N ALA A 210 10.99 0.51 -0.11
CA ALA A 210 11.49 1.34 -1.21
C ALA A 210 11.41 2.84 -0.86
N THR A 211 10.28 3.28 -0.31
CA THR A 211 10.13 4.67 0.16
C THR A 211 10.92 4.95 1.43
N TYR A 212 10.97 3.99 2.35
CA TYR A 212 11.67 4.12 3.61
C TYR A 212 13.19 4.22 3.42
N ILE A 213 13.78 3.38 2.58
CA ILE A 213 15.21 3.42 2.27
C ILE A 213 15.58 4.73 1.57
N ASP A 214 14.73 5.24 0.68
CA ASP A 214 15.05 6.45 -0.09
C ASP A 214 14.89 7.75 0.70
N LEU A 215 13.84 7.86 1.50
CA LEU A 215 13.45 9.12 2.15
C LEU A 215 13.83 9.21 3.61
N ILE A 216 13.74 8.13 4.36
CA ILE A 216 13.86 8.14 5.82
C ILE A 216 15.15 7.48 6.27
N ALA A 217 15.48 6.32 5.72
CA ALA A 217 16.61 5.54 6.16
C ALA A 217 17.99 6.19 5.97
N PRO A 218 18.25 7.08 4.97
CA PRO A 218 19.54 7.78 4.90
C PRO A 218 19.87 8.59 6.17
N ALA A 219 18.83 8.98 6.94
CA ALA A 219 19.00 9.69 8.21
C ALA A 219 19.11 8.74 9.43
N LEU A 220 18.94 7.43 9.24
CA LEU A 220 18.96 6.43 10.30
C LEU A 220 20.20 5.55 10.20
N ALA A 221 20.74 5.18 11.37
CA ALA A 221 21.90 4.28 11.47
C ALA A 221 21.68 2.90 10.80
N ASP A 222 20.43 2.48 10.68
CA ASP A 222 20.03 1.16 10.17
C ASP A 222 19.84 1.09 8.64
N ALA A 223 20.02 2.21 7.92
CA ALA A 223 19.82 2.26 6.46
C ALA A 223 20.59 1.20 5.68
N PRO A 224 21.89 0.94 5.97
CA PRO A 224 22.65 -0.10 5.29
C PRO A 224 22.10 -1.51 5.54
N ALA A 225 21.63 -1.79 6.75
CA ALA A 225 21.06 -3.08 7.10
C ALA A 225 19.74 -3.35 6.36
N LEU A 226 18.87 -2.34 6.23
CA LEU A 226 17.63 -2.43 5.46
C LEU A 226 17.90 -2.67 3.97
N ALA A 227 18.85 -1.93 3.38
CA ALA A 227 19.25 -2.10 1.98
C ALA A 227 19.77 -3.54 1.74
N GLU A 228 20.54 -4.09 2.67
CA GLU A 228 21.05 -5.46 2.59
C GLU A 228 19.91 -6.49 2.68
N VAL A 229 18.94 -6.31 3.57
CA VAL A 229 17.75 -7.17 3.65
C VAL A 229 17.01 -7.19 2.32
N HIS A 230 16.79 -6.02 1.71
CA HIS A 230 16.14 -5.93 0.39
C HIS A 230 16.91 -6.68 -0.69
N ARG A 231 18.23 -6.48 -0.75
CA ARG A 231 19.08 -7.17 -1.70
C ARG A 231 18.98 -8.69 -1.53
N GLN A 232 19.06 -9.17 -0.29
CA GLN A 232 18.95 -10.61 0.02
C GLN A 232 17.60 -11.20 -0.35
N VAL A 233 16.51 -10.46 -0.11
CA VAL A 233 15.16 -10.89 -0.48
C VAL A 233 14.97 -10.84 -2.00
N TYR A 234 15.53 -9.86 -2.69
CA TYR A 234 15.49 -9.79 -4.14
C TYR A 234 16.18 -11.00 -4.79
N GLU A 235 17.34 -11.40 -4.27
CA GLU A 235 18.06 -12.58 -4.73
C GLU A 235 17.32 -13.89 -4.40
N ASN A 236 16.72 -13.96 -3.22
CA ASN A 236 15.96 -15.11 -2.75
C ASN A 236 14.70 -14.70 -1.99
N PRO A 237 13.53 -14.60 -2.66
CA PRO A 237 12.28 -14.15 -2.05
C PRO A 237 11.84 -14.94 -0.81
N SER A 238 12.25 -16.21 -0.67
CA SER A 238 11.90 -17.02 0.51
C SER A 238 12.47 -16.46 1.82
N ARG A 239 13.49 -15.62 1.75
CA ARG A 239 14.07 -14.92 2.93
C ARG A 239 13.15 -13.87 3.53
N ALA A 240 12.13 -13.41 2.79
CA ALA A 240 11.13 -12.51 3.34
C ALA A 240 10.20 -13.17 4.34
N LYS A 241 10.10 -14.51 4.31
CA LYS A 241 9.14 -15.26 5.12
C LYS A 241 9.40 -15.07 6.61
N GLY A 242 8.39 -14.58 7.34
CA GLY A 242 8.46 -14.34 8.77
C GLY A 242 8.91 -12.93 9.18
N LEU A 243 9.29 -12.06 8.24
CA LEU A 243 9.65 -10.68 8.56
C LEU A 243 8.46 -9.89 9.13
N ARG A 244 7.23 -10.20 8.69
CA ARG A 244 5.99 -9.61 9.21
C ARG A 244 5.83 -9.81 10.73
N ALA A 245 6.18 -10.98 11.25
CA ALA A 245 6.09 -11.25 12.69
C ALA A 245 6.93 -10.26 13.50
N GLY A 246 8.12 -9.91 13.01
CA GLY A 246 8.95 -8.86 13.58
C GLY A 246 8.33 -7.46 13.48
N GLN A 247 7.68 -7.15 12.37
CA GLN A 247 6.99 -5.87 12.19
C GLN A 247 5.76 -5.76 13.09
N ALA A 248 4.94 -6.81 13.20
CA ALA A 248 3.79 -6.83 14.09
C ALA A 248 4.20 -6.62 15.55
N GLU A 249 5.32 -7.21 15.98
CA GLU A 249 5.88 -6.98 17.31
C GLU A 249 6.42 -5.55 17.48
N TYR A 250 7.06 -4.99 16.47
CA TYR A 250 7.49 -3.60 16.44
C TYR A 250 6.33 -2.63 16.66
N TYR A 251 5.22 -2.79 15.93
CA TYR A 251 4.02 -1.96 16.09
C TYR A 251 3.34 -2.18 17.46
N ARG A 252 3.29 -3.43 17.94
CA ARG A 252 2.68 -3.74 19.24
C ARG A 252 3.41 -3.07 20.40
N ARG A 253 4.74 -3.03 20.37
CA ARG A 253 5.56 -2.34 21.38
C ARG A 253 5.40 -0.82 21.36
N ARG A 254 4.95 -0.26 20.24
CA ARG A 254 4.73 1.17 20.03
C ARG A 254 3.27 1.58 20.07
N ALA A 255 2.35 0.66 20.34
CA ALA A 255 0.94 0.99 20.49
C ALA A 255 0.77 2.06 21.58
N PRO A 256 -0.01 3.14 21.33
CA PRO A 256 -0.32 4.12 22.36
C PRO A 256 -0.93 3.43 23.58
N SER A 257 -0.51 3.84 24.78
CA SER A 257 -1.01 3.28 26.05
C SER A 257 -2.51 3.58 26.32
N GLU A 258 -3.12 4.43 25.51
CA GLU A 258 -4.55 4.79 25.59
C GLU A 258 -5.15 4.81 24.19
N THR A 259 -6.33 4.23 24.03
CA THR A 259 -7.11 4.31 22.80
C THR A 259 -7.44 5.80 22.53
N ILE A 260 -7.01 6.30 21.39
CA ILE A 260 -7.30 7.66 20.96
C ILE A 260 -8.74 7.62 20.41
N HIS A 261 -9.69 8.11 21.21
CA HIS A 261 -11.08 8.31 20.81
C HIS A 261 -11.27 9.70 20.19
#